data_01947915437fab99a6de4354194593bb
#
_entry.id   01947915437fab99a6de4354194593bb
#
_cell.length_a   1.000
_cell.length_b   1.000
_cell.length_c   1.000
_cell.angle_alpha   90.00
_cell.angle_beta   90.00
_cell.angle_gamma   90.00
#
_symmetry.space_group_name_H-M   'P 1'
#
loop_
_entity.id
_entity.type
_entity.pdbx_description
1 polymer ?
#
loop_
_entity_poly.entity_id
_entity_poly.type
_entity_poly.pdbx_seq_one_letter_code
_entity_poly.pdbx_strand_id
1 'polypeptide(L)'
;MVENKIILLVIAIILLDYISPLKSDSKPSLKEVMSYISSQILPDIRTRKIKVYTEKGWDYLLTPSVSKYLFEDLKIIENLAPKGQINRPGNIYEKRYICVHDTGDHSFGAKQWSDVVKNAKIGETNYASSFQYVVGNDGYYHNIPDNEIAYHAGDGHTEDSIFDVVSSGVYVKDLITEKPKIEIDEEGYYVINNERSKIKAPMNKTENETIILKTKDINDLGIYSELKKVDDNKYEYYLGKTWFNPTYGYISNYGGNLNSIGVESCVNENSDVYYTWQKVAKLVAKLMDENNLNIDAVVQHHYFSGKNCPETKRNAGLWKFFKTIISAEYQMLQYQNMGYSFEFISESEYLNEKGRVIKPIKEETIVKYTIIVKDKEGNCLDKSFTSNIYPD
;
A
#
# COMPACT_ATOMS: atom_id res chain seq x y z
N MET A 1 -16.70 -12.87 32.94
CA MET A 1 -16.52 -14.16 32.21
C MET A 1 -17.09 -14.16 30.79
N VAL A 2 -17.79 -13.13 30.36
CA VAL A 2 -18.34 -12.99 28.98
C VAL A 2 -17.39 -12.23 28.06
N GLU A 3 -16.63 -11.26 28.57
CA GLU A 3 -15.72 -10.46 27.77
C GLU A 3 -14.50 -11.23 27.19
N ASN A 4 -14.00 -12.25 27.91
CA ASN A 4 -12.85 -13.03 27.43
C ASN A 4 -13.20 -14.02 26.30
N LYS A 5 -14.46 -14.34 26.06
CA LYS A 5 -14.87 -15.23 24.97
C LYS A 5 -14.99 -14.49 23.62
N ILE A 6 -15.30 -13.19 23.67
CA ILE A 6 -15.42 -12.37 22.46
C ILE A 6 -14.02 -12.04 21.90
N ILE A 7 -13.05 -11.79 22.78
CA ILE A 7 -11.65 -11.54 22.37
C ILE A 7 -11.00 -12.78 21.74
N LEU A 8 -11.28 -13.98 22.25
CA LEU A 8 -10.77 -15.22 21.67
C LEU A 8 -11.40 -15.55 20.31
N LEU A 9 -12.66 -15.19 20.09
CA LEU A 9 -13.34 -15.43 18.82
C LEU A 9 -12.82 -14.47 17.72
N VAL A 10 -12.51 -13.22 18.07
CA VAL A 10 -11.91 -12.24 17.14
C VAL A 10 -10.47 -12.62 16.80
N ILE A 11 -9.68 -13.14 17.72
CA ILE A 11 -8.31 -13.63 17.47
C ILE A 11 -8.33 -14.90 16.63
N ALA A 12 -9.30 -15.80 16.80
CA ALA A 12 -9.42 -17.00 15.97
C ALA A 12 -9.81 -16.69 14.53
N ILE A 13 -10.60 -15.63 14.28
CA ILE A 13 -10.95 -15.18 12.93
C ILE A 13 -9.75 -14.50 12.24
N ILE A 14 -8.90 -13.79 13.00
CA ILE A 14 -7.68 -13.14 12.44
C ILE A 14 -6.59 -14.17 12.11
N LEU A 15 -6.52 -15.30 12.81
CA LEU A 15 -5.52 -16.34 12.55
C LEU A 15 -5.88 -17.28 11.38
N LEU A 16 -7.13 -17.31 10.92
CA LEU A 16 -7.56 -18.12 9.78
C LEU A 16 -7.29 -17.48 8.41
N ASP A 17 -7.00 -16.17 8.34
CA ASP A 17 -6.72 -15.45 7.09
C ASP A 17 -5.24 -15.57 6.61
N TYR A 18 -4.36 -16.27 7.36
CA TYR A 18 -2.95 -16.49 7.00
C TYR A 18 -2.64 -17.91 6.53
N ILE A 19 -3.63 -18.62 6.02
CA ILE A 19 -3.35 -19.89 5.34
C ILE A 19 -2.79 -19.54 3.97
N SER A 20 -1.47 -19.67 3.80
CA SER A 20 -0.84 -19.74 2.47
C SER A 20 -1.67 -20.68 1.60
N PRO A 21 -1.98 -20.33 0.35
CA PRO A 21 -2.78 -21.18 -0.51
C PRO A 21 -2.08 -22.54 -0.59
N LEU A 22 -2.75 -23.56 -0.09
CA LEU A 22 -2.35 -24.95 -0.34
C LEU A 22 -2.25 -25.09 -1.85
N LYS A 23 -1.06 -25.31 -2.38
CA LYS A 23 -0.88 -25.77 -3.77
C LYS A 23 -1.47 -27.17 -3.85
N SER A 24 -2.77 -27.23 -4.04
CA SER A 24 -3.44 -28.43 -4.56
C SER A 24 -3.13 -28.48 -6.05
N ASP A 25 -2.55 -29.56 -6.53
CA ASP A 25 -2.30 -29.80 -7.96
C ASP A 25 -3.60 -29.95 -8.78
N SER A 26 -4.77 -29.88 -8.16
CA SER A 26 -6.08 -29.98 -8.79
C SER A 26 -6.80 -28.64 -8.85
N LYS A 27 -7.38 -28.34 -10.00
CA LYS A 27 -8.26 -27.17 -10.20
C LYS A 27 -9.42 -27.22 -9.17
N PRO A 28 -9.67 -26.13 -8.39
CA PRO A 28 -10.75 -26.13 -7.40
C PRO A 28 -12.12 -26.28 -8.07
N SER A 29 -13.07 -26.92 -7.39
CA SER A 29 -14.45 -27.04 -7.86
C SER A 29 -15.19 -25.71 -7.77
N LEU A 30 -16.30 -25.56 -8.53
CA LEU A 30 -17.20 -24.40 -8.42
C LEU A 30 -17.68 -24.14 -6.98
N LYS A 31 -17.87 -25.23 -6.19
CA LYS A 31 -18.28 -25.13 -4.78
C LYS A 31 -17.18 -24.53 -3.90
N GLU A 32 -15.93 -24.91 -4.12
CA GLU A 32 -14.78 -24.36 -3.37
C GLU A 32 -14.57 -22.89 -3.72
N VAL A 33 -14.65 -22.53 -5.01
CA VAL A 33 -14.57 -21.12 -5.45
C VAL A 33 -15.71 -20.30 -4.85
N MET A 34 -16.96 -20.80 -4.89
CA MET A 34 -18.11 -20.10 -4.28
C MET A 34 -17.98 -20.01 -2.77
N SER A 35 -17.41 -21.01 -2.11
CA SER A 35 -17.13 -20.98 -0.67
C SER A 35 -16.14 -19.86 -0.33
N TYR A 36 -15.07 -19.74 -1.10
CA TYR A 36 -14.12 -18.64 -0.93
C TYR A 36 -14.81 -17.27 -1.12
N ILE A 37 -15.54 -17.08 -2.22
CA ILE A 37 -16.29 -15.84 -2.47
C ILE A 37 -17.23 -15.51 -1.31
N SER A 38 -17.93 -16.50 -0.79
CA SER A 38 -18.84 -16.35 0.35
C SER A 38 -18.11 -15.80 1.60
N SER A 39 -16.86 -16.18 1.80
CA SER A 39 -16.02 -15.69 2.90
C SER A 39 -15.55 -14.23 2.72
N GLN A 40 -15.63 -13.71 1.50
CA GLN A 40 -15.25 -12.32 1.19
C GLN A 40 -16.45 -11.35 1.24
N ILE A 41 -17.65 -11.85 1.47
CA ILE A 41 -18.85 -11.03 1.64
C ILE A 41 -18.80 -10.32 3.01
N LEU A 42 -19.20 -9.06 3.01
CA LEU A 42 -19.36 -8.24 4.21
C LEU A 42 -20.85 -8.26 4.63
N PRO A 43 -21.22 -9.04 5.65
CA PRO A 43 -22.62 -9.16 6.05
C PRO A 43 -23.17 -7.87 6.68
N ASP A 44 -22.29 -7.10 7.32
CA ASP A 44 -22.60 -5.82 7.95
C ASP A 44 -21.67 -4.72 7.45
N ILE A 45 -22.27 -3.68 6.91
CA ILE A 45 -21.57 -2.53 6.33
C ILE A 45 -21.95 -1.28 7.10
N ARG A 46 -20.94 -0.56 7.62
CA ARG A 46 -21.15 0.71 8.30
C ARG A 46 -20.49 1.82 7.53
N THR A 47 -21.29 2.81 7.13
CA THR A 47 -20.78 4.08 6.62
C THR A 47 -20.13 4.84 7.76
N ARG A 48 -19.01 5.50 7.52
CA ARG A 48 -18.33 6.34 8.50
C ARG A 48 -17.56 7.48 7.83
N LYS A 49 -17.39 8.57 8.57
CA LYS A 49 -16.52 9.67 8.15
C LYS A 49 -15.07 9.36 8.47
N ILE A 50 -14.18 9.66 7.54
CA ILE A 50 -12.73 9.63 7.74
C ILE A 50 -12.14 10.98 7.39
N LYS A 51 -11.15 11.41 8.18
CA LYS A 51 -10.39 12.64 7.89
C LYS A 51 -9.23 12.32 6.98
N VAL A 52 -9.11 13.14 5.94
CA VAL A 52 -7.95 13.19 5.06
C VAL A 52 -7.37 14.59 5.19
N TYR A 53 -6.07 14.70 5.43
CA TYR A 53 -5.40 15.98 5.69
C TYR A 53 -5.93 16.70 6.92
N THR A 54 -5.51 16.24 8.08
CA THR A 54 -5.86 16.82 9.39
C THR A 54 -5.63 18.35 9.45
N GLU A 55 -4.65 18.86 8.72
CA GLU A 55 -4.36 20.29 8.64
C GLU A 55 -5.42 21.09 7.85
N LYS A 56 -6.08 20.46 6.87
CA LYS A 56 -7.09 21.11 6.01
C LYS A 56 -8.53 20.72 6.35
N GLY A 57 -8.72 19.76 7.25
CA GLY A 57 -10.04 19.40 7.77
C GLY A 57 -10.98 18.72 6.79
N TRP A 58 -10.48 18.07 5.73
CA TRP A 58 -11.31 17.37 4.77
C TRP A 58 -11.80 16.04 5.34
N ASP A 59 -13.11 15.82 5.24
CA ASP A 59 -13.76 14.58 5.65
C ASP A 59 -14.31 13.86 4.41
N TYR A 60 -14.08 12.56 4.35
CA TYR A 60 -14.68 11.70 3.34
C TYR A 60 -15.64 10.71 3.99
N LEU A 61 -16.72 10.43 3.30
CA LEU A 61 -17.63 9.36 3.67
C LEU A 61 -17.06 8.03 3.14
N LEU A 62 -16.77 7.11 4.04
CA LEU A 62 -16.28 5.79 3.70
C LEU A 62 -17.45 4.80 3.77
N THR A 63 -17.95 4.38 2.62
CA THR A 63 -19.01 3.36 2.52
C THR A 63 -18.43 2.11 1.87
N PRO A 64 -18.16 1.03 2.64
CA PRO A 64 -17.68 -0.22 2.09
C PRO A 64 -18.68 -0.85 1.11
N SER A 65 -18.17 -1.61 0.14
CA SER A 65 -18.98 -2.48 -0.74
C SER A 65 -19.43 -3.74 -0.01
N VAL A 66 -20.36 -4.48 -0.59
CA VAL A 66 -20.87 -5.74 -0.01
C VAL A 66 -19.85 -6.88 -0.08
N SER A 67 -18.78 -6.73 -0.87
CA SER A 67 -17.70 -7.70 -1.01
C SER A 67 -16.33 -7.02 -0.96
N LYS A 68 -15.32 -7.72 -0.45
CA LYS A 68 -13.92 -7.29 -0.58
C LYS A 68 -13.48 -7.31 -2.05
N TYR A 69 -13.95 -8.25 -2.85
CA TYR A 69 -13.68 -8.30 -4.29
C TYR A 69 -14.55 -7.29 -5.05
N LEU A 70 -13.93 -6.57 -5.99
CA LEU A 70 -14.62 -5.64 -6.88
C LEU A 70 -14.99 -6.33 -8.20
N PHE A 71 -16.28 -6.46 -8.48
CA PHE A 71 -16.79 -7.04 -9.73
C PHE A 71 -16.66 -6.04 -10.90
N GLU A 72 -15.43 -5.77 -11.28
CA GLU A 72 -15.07 -4.85 -12.36
C GLU A 72 -13.82 -5.35 -13.07
N ASP A 73 -13.76 -5.22 -14.39
CA ASP A 73 -12.57 -5.51 -15.16
C ASP A 73 -11.47 -4.47 -14.93
N LEU A 74 -10.24 -4.91 -14.83
CA LEU A 74 -9.07 -4.05 -14.76
C LEU A 74 -8.71 -3.54 -16.16
N LYS A 75 -8.98 -2.26 -16.43
CA LYS A 75 -8.65 -1.59 -17.70
C LYS A 75 -7.63 -0.48 -17.46
N ILE A 76 -6.37 -0.78 -17.70
CA ILE A 76 -5.26 0.17 -17.53
C ILE A 76 -5.11 0.99 -18.81
N ILE A 77 -5.01 2.31 -18.66
CA ILE A 77 -4.77 3.27 -19.72
C ILE A 77 -3.28 3.63 -19.71
N GLU A 78 -2.60 3.28 -20.79
CA GLU A 78 -1.20 3.68 -20.99
C GLU A 78 -1.10 5.18 -21.27
N ASN A 79 -0.43 5.91 -20.40
CA ASN A 79 -0.18 7.34 -20.54
C ASN A 79 1.25 7.69 -20.12
N LEU A 80 2.21 6.95 -20.68
CA LEU A 80 3.61 7.00 -20.29
C LEU A 80 4.22 8.40 -20.49
N ALA A 81 4.98 8.85 -19.51
CA ALA A 81 5.86 10.00 -19.64
C ALA A 81 6.97 9.73 -20.68
N PRO A 82 7.41 10.72 -21.44
CA PRO A 82 8.53 10.57 -22.37
C PRO A 82 9.82 10.13 -21.64
N LYS A 83 10.51 9.13 -22.18
CA LYS A 83 11.80 8.68 -21.64
C LYS A 83 12.85 9.79 -21.71
N GLY A 84 13.65 9.93 -20.66
CA GLY A 84 14.65 11.00 -20.54
C GLY A 84 14.09 12.32 -20.01
N GLN A 85 12.79 12.38 -19.71
CA GLN A 85 12.21 13.51 -19.00
C GLN A 85 12.71 13.53 -17.55
N ILE A 86 12.74 14.70 -16.90
CA ILE A 86 13.31 14.87 -15.57
C ILE A 86 12.71 13.91 -14.52
N ASN A 87 11.44 13.61 -14.65
CA ASN A 87 10.71 12.68 -13.77
C ASN A 87 10.66 11.23 -14.30
N ARG A 88 11.27 10.95 -15.46
CA ARG A 88 11.47 9.62 -16.04
C ARG A 88 12.85 9.51 -16.68
N PRO A 89 13.93 9.33 -15.91
CA PRO A 89 15.29 9.17 -16.47
C PRO A 89 15.43 7.89 -17.28
N GLY A 90 14.61 6.87 -17.02
CA GLY A 90 14.60 5.60 -17.74
C GLY A 90 15.60 4.57 -17.20
N ASN A 91 16.09 4.77 -15.98
CA ASN A 91 16.96 3.80 -15.30
C ASN A 91 16.14 2.62 -14.82
N ILE A 92 16.65 1.41 -15.07
CA ILE A 92 16.00 0.15 -14.69
C ILE A 92 16.55 -0.32 -13.35
N TYR A 93 15.66 -0.78 -12.47
CA TYR A 93 16.01 -1.34 -11.18
C TYR A 93 15.07 -2.49 -10.80
N GLU A 94 15.59 -3.49 -10.08
CA GLU A 94 14.79 -4.61 -9.58
C GLU A 94 13.74 -4.14 -8.59
N LYS A 95 12.48 -4.53 -8.78
CA LYS A 95 11.37 -4.17 -7.90
C LYS A 95 11.14 -5.25 -6.85
N ARG A 96 11.15 -4.85 -5.59
CA ARG A 96 10.96 -5.74 -4.43
C ARG A 96 9.69 -5.41 -3.66
N TYR A 97 9.10 -4.24 -3.92
CA TYR A 97 7.95 -3.74 -3.21
C TYR A 97 6.92 -3.13 -4.16
N ILE A 98 5.68 -3.08 -3.70
CA ILE A 98 4.64 -2.22 -4.25
C ILE A 98 4.32 -1.19 -3.18
N CYS A 99 4.60 0.08 -3.47
CA CYS A 99 4.42 1.18 -2.52
C CYS A 99 3.10 1.90 -2.79
N VAL A 100 2.18 1.84 -1.84
CA VAL A 100 0.87 2.49 -1.96
C VAL A 100 0.91 3.87 -1.31
N HIS A 101 0.35 4.84 -2.05
CA HIS A 101 0.24 6.24 -1.66
C HIS A 101 -1.20 6.73 -1.68
N ASP A 102 -1.41 7.92 -1.12
CA ASP A 102 -2.52 8.81 -1.45
C ASP A 102 -1.94 10.07 -2.11
N THR A 103 -2.55 10.55 -3.21
CA THR A 103 -2.05 11.68 -4.01
C THR A 103 -1.87 12.98 -3.22
N GLY A 104 -2.51 13.10 -2.10
CA GLY A 104 -2.35 14.27 -1.26
C GLY A 104 -3.02 15.53 -1.79
N ASP A 105 -3.75 15.46 -2.86
CA ASP A 105 -4.43 16.58 -3.50
C ASP A 105 -5.94 16.35 -3.61
N HIS A 106 -6.69 17.38 -3.29
CA HIS A 106 -8.15 17.37 -3.28
C HIS A 106 -8.76 17.74 -4.65
N SER A 107 -7.96 18.24 -5.58
CA SER A 107 -8.44 18.81 -6.83
C SER A 107 -8.45 17.81 -7.98
N PHE A 108 -7.47 16.90 -8.04
CA PHE A 108 -7.21 16.09 -9.24
C PHE A 108 -7.64 14.65 -9.10
N GLY A 109 -8.35 14.15 -10.12
CA GLY A 109 -8.56 12.72 -10.37
C GLY A 109 -7.35 12.07 -11.04
N ALA A 110 -7.46 10.75 -11.31
CA ALA A 110 -6.35 9.97 -11.84
C ALA A 110 -5.88 10.43 -13.21
N LYS A 111 -6.81 10.80 -14.10
CA LYS A 111 -6.44 11.32 -15.43
C LYS A 111 -5.58 12.57 -15.34
N GLN A 112 -5.97 13.51 -14.50
CA GLN A 112 -5.25 14.79 -14.36
C GLN A 112 -3.86 14.58 -13.76
N TRP A 113 -3.73 13.74 -12.72
CA TRP A 113 -2.42 13.36 -12.16
C TRP A 113 -1.54 12.66 -13.19
N SER A 114 -2.12 11.75 -13.96
CA SER A 114 -1.42 11.07 -15.04
C SER A 114 -0.89 12.06 -16.09
N ASP A 115 -1.70 13.05 -16.46
CA ASP A 115 -1.29 14.10 -17.41
C ASP A 115 -0.21 15.01 -16.81
N VAL A 116 -0.22 15.29 -15.52
CA VAL A 116 0.85 16.04 -14.80
C VAL A 116 2.17 15.29 -14.92
N VAL A 117 2.21 13.98 -14.66
CA VAL A 117 3.43 13.18 -14.78
C VAL A 117 3.94 13.15 -16.22
N LYS A 118 3.04 12.93 -17.19
CA LYS A 118 3.39 12.85 -18.61
C LYS A 118 3.97 14.15 -19.16
N ASN A 119 3.41 15.29 -18.73
CA ASN A 119 3.74 16.60 -19.29
C ASN A 119 4.61 17.45 -18.37
N ALA A 120 5.29 16.83 -17.39
CA ALA A 120 6.11 17.54 -16.41
C ALA A 120 7.16 18.42 -17.07
N LYS A 121 7.25 19.69 -16.63
CA LYS A 121 8.21 20.68 -17.14
C LYS A 121 9.01 21.28 -15.99
N ILE A 122 10.27 21.59 -16.24
CA ILE A 122 11.13 22.29 -15.29
C ILE A 122 10.49 23.62 -14.90
N GLY A 123 10.41 23.89 -13.60
CA GLY A 123 9.83 25.11 -13.03
C GLY A 123 8.34 25.01 -12.66
N GLU A 124 7.68 23.90 -12.97
CA GLU A 124 6.32 23.62 -12.49
C GLU A 124 6.36 22.92 -11.12
N THR A 125 5.29 23.07 -10.34
CA THR A 125 5.13 22.33 -9.08
C THR A 125 5.12 20.82 -9.36
N ASN A 126 5.86 20.05 -8.57
CA ASN A 126 5.98 18.59 -8.70
C ASN A 126 6.60 18.08 -10.02
N TYR A 127 7.28 18.91 -10.77
CA TYR A 127 7.90 18.52 -12.06
C TYR A 127 8.86 17.33 -11.97
N ALA A 128 9.46 17.09 -10.81
CA ALA A 128 10.36 15.97 -10.57
C ALA A 128 9.66 14.72 -9.99
N SER A 129 8.41 14.83 -9.53
CA SER A 129 7.68 13.71 -8.98
C SER A 129 7.14 12.80 -10.08
N SER A 130 7.15 11.50 -9.83
CA SER A 130 6.56 10.50 -10.72
C SER A 130 6.21 9.22 -9.96
N PHE A 131 5.36 8.42 -10.55
CA PHE A 131 4.91 7.12 -10.03
C PHE A 131 4.54 6.22 -11.21
N GLN A 132 4.57 4.90 -10.99
CA GLN A 132 4.23 3.96 -12.04
C GLN A 132 2.73 4.03 -12.35
N TYR A 133 1.89 4.06 -11.35
CA TYR A 133 0.44 4.07 -11.53
C TYR A 133 -0.25 5.13 -10.69
N VAL A 134 -1.34 5.65 -11.24
CA VAL A 134 -2.33 6.42 -10.48
C VAL A 134 -3.74 5.89 -10.74
N VAL A 135 -4.50 5.76 -9.66
CA VAL A 135 -5.83 5.15 -9.66
C VAL A 135 -6.82 6.08 -8.98
N GLY A 136 -7.93 6.33 -9.64
CA GLY A 136 -9.06 7.09 -9.12
C GLY A 136 -10.38 6.48 -9.53
N ASN A 137 -11.48 7.11 -9.17
CA ASN A 137 -12.81 6.70 -9.63
C ASN A 137 -12.91 6.74 -11.15
N ASP A 138 -12.17 7.62 -11.79
CA ASP A 138 -12.14 7.89 -13.23
C ASP A 138 -11.24 6.93 -14.05
N GLY A 139 -10.41 6.12 -13.41
CA GLY A 139 -9.60 5.15 -14.16
C GLY A 139 -8.34 4.65 -13.47
N TYR A 140 -7.60 3.85 -14.23
CA TYR A 140 -6.27 3.34 -13.91
C TYR A 140 -5.32 3.85 -14.99
N TYR A 141 -4.28 4.56 -14.61
CA TYR A 141 -3.32 5.13 -15.57
C TYR A 141 -1.91 4.65 -15.24
N HIS A 142 -1.20 4.23 -16.28
CA HIS A 142 0.19 3.78 -16.21
C HIS A 142 1.10 4.87 -16.79
N ASN A 143 2.00 5.40 -15.96
CA ASN A 143 2.79 6.59 -16.26
C ASN A 143 4.29 6.33 -16.45
N ILE A 144 4.85 5.36 -15.71
CA ILE A 144 6.26 4.96 -15.78
C ILE A 144 6.29 3.42 -15.86
N PRO A 145 7.09 2.81 -16.75
CA PRO A 145 7.24 1.35 -16.79
C PRO A 145 7.62 0.75 -15.44
N ASP A 146 7.08 -0.42 -15.11
CA ASP A 146 7.21 -1.05 -13.80
C ASP A 146 8.66 -1.25 -13.35
N ASN A 147 9.55 -1.57 -14.28
CA ASN A 147 10.96 -1.80 -14.02
C ASN A 147 11.82 -0.53 -14.00
N GLU A 148 11.28 0.63 -14.35
CA GLU A 148 11.98 1.91 -14.27
C GLU A 148 11.80 2.55 -12.88
N ILE A 149 12.81 3.32 -12.45
CA ILE A 149 12.71 4.12 -11.22
C ILE A 149 11.70 5.24 -11.41
N ALA A 150 11.01 5.59 -10.32
CA ALA A 150 10.10 6.72 -10.26
C ALA A 150 10.27 7.45 -8.92
N TYR A 151 9.98 8.74 -8.88
CA TYR A 151 10.27 9.60 -7.74
C TYR A 151 9.03 9.85 -6.89
N HIS A 152 8.68 8.88 -6.03
CA HIS A 152 7.45 8.89 -5.22
C HIS A 152 7.65 8.63 -3.71
N ALA A 153 8.72 7.94 -3.33
CA ALA A 153 8.91 7.51 -1.94
C ALA A 153 9.97 8.33 -1.17
N GLY A 154 10.51 9.38 -1.79
CA GLY A 154 11.29 10.40 -1.11
C GLY A 154 12.72 10.01 -0.74
N ASP A 155 13.32 9.07 -1.41
CA ASP A 155 14.73 8.70 -1.21
C ASP A 155 15.74 9.55 -1.97
N GLY A 156 15.32 10.58 -2.67
CA GLY A 156 16.00 11.74 -3.32
C GLY A 156 17.53 11.83 -3.43
N HIS A 157 18.26 10.75 -3.18
CA HIS A 157 19.71 10.68 -3.22
C HIS A 157 20.20 9.85 -4.41
N THR A 158 21.41 10.11 -4.84
CA THR A 158 22.10 9.25 -5.81
C THR A 158 22.40 7.90 -5.18
N GLU A 159 22.38 6.84 -5.96
CA GLU A 159 22.61 5.45 -5.51
C GLU A 159 23.83 5.33 -4.59
N ASP A 160 24.94 5.96 -4.92
CA ASP A 160 26.21 5.90 -4.18
C ASP A 160 26.10 6.41 -2.74
N SER A 161 25.21 7.37 -2.47
CA SER A 161 25.10 7.96 -1.14
C SER A 161 24.20 7.15 -0.18
N ILE A 162 23.26 6.37 -0.72
CA ILE A 162 22.35 5.54 0.05
C ILE A 162 23.04 4.28 0.56
N PHE A 163 23.92 3.71 -0.25
CA PHE A 163 24.53 2.40 -0.02
C PHE A 163 25.91 2.44 0.62
N ASP A 164 26.49 3.62 0.79
CA ASP A 164 27.74 3.76 1.52
C ASP A 164 27.45 3.70 3.04
N VAL A 165 27.57 2.53 3.58
CA VAL A 165 27.27 2.24 4.97
C VAL A 165 28.53 1.97 5.79
N VAL A 166 28.50 2.36 7.05
CA VAL A 166 29.56 2.09 8.02
C VAL A 166 29.08 1.18 9.14
N SER A 167 29.97 0.32 9.60
CA SER A 167 29.76 -0.58 10.72
C SER A 167 29.47 0.23 11.99
N SER A 168 28.37 -0.06 12.66
CA SER A 168 27.99 0.64 13.91
C SER A 168 28.68 0.09 15.15
N GLY A 169 29.13 -1.15 15.11
CA GLY A 169 29.59 -1.88 16.28
C GLY A 169 28.46 -2.41 17.18
N VAL A 170 27.20 -2.25 16.77
CA VAL A 170 26.03 -2.78 17.50
C VAL A 170 25.58 -4.09 16.88
N TYR A 171 25.46 -5.12 17.69
CA TYR A 171 25.20 -6.48 17.25
C TYR A 171 23.89 -7.03 17.81
N VAL A 172 23.23 -7.88 17.03
CA VAL A 172 22.06 -8.66 17.44
C VAL A 172 22.24 -10.14 17.07
N LYS A 173 21.53 -11.02 17.78
CA LYS A 173 21.64 -12.47 17.58
C LYS A 173 20.77 -12.98 16.44
N ASP A 174 19.66 -12.31 16.19
CA ASP A 174 18.66 -12.75 15.21
C ASP A 174 18.50 -11.70 14.13
N LEU A 175 18.03 -12.11 12.94
CA LEU A 175 17.64 -11.20 11.89
C LEU A 175 16.37 -10.46 12.30
N ILE A 176 16.51 -9.17 12.62
CA ILE A 176 15.39 -8.30 12.97
C ILE A 176 14.90 -7.60 11.70
N THR A 177 13.64 -7.78 11.36
CA THR A 177 13.01 -7.16 10.19
C THR A 177 12.32 -5.83 10.50
N GLU A 178 12.21 -5.48 11.78
CA GLU A 178 11.65 -4.21 12.22
C GLU A 178 12.68 -3.09 12.12
N LYS A 179 12.17 -1.89 11.80
CA LYS A 179 12.97 -0.66 11.79
C LYS A 179 13.61 -0.46 13.19
N PRO A 180 14.94 -0.32 13.31
CA PRO A 180 15.55 -0.04 14.58
C PRO A 180 15.17 1.35 15.10
N LYS A 181 15.07 1.50 16.41
CA LYS A 181 15.02 2.81 17.05
C LYS A 181 16.43 3.39 17.05
N ILE A 182 16.62 4.54 16.42
CA ILE A 182 17.94 5.23 16.36
C ILE A 182 17.80 6.58 17.05
N GLU A 183 18.69 6.83 17.98
CA GLU A 183 18.74 8.06 18.79
C GLU A 183 20.18 8.60 18.79
N ILE A 184 20.37 9.84 19.26
CA ILE A 184 21.70 10.41 19.54
C ILE A 184 21.80 10.65 21.04
N ASP A 185 22.90 10.19 21.65
CA ASP A 185 23.16 10.44 23.06
C ASP A 185 23.76 11.85 23.32
N GLU A 186 23.93 12.20 24.59
CA GLU A 186 24.44 13.50 25.01
C GLU A 186 25.86 13.80 24.50
N GLU A 187 26.63 12.76 24.18
CA GLU A 187 27.99 12.88 23.63
C GLU A 187 28.00 12.91 22.08
N GLY A 188 26.83 12.78 21.44
CA GLY A 188 26.66 12.86 20.01
C GLY A 188 26.85 11.53 19.26
N TYR A 189 26.79 10.39 19.93
CA TYR A 189 26.86 9.08 19.27
C TYR A 189 25.47 8.54 18.94
N TYR A 190 25.38 7.80 17.83
CA TYR A 190 24.16 7.06 17.54
C TYR A 190 23.95 5.93 18.55
N VAL A 191 22.71 5.83 19.02
CA VAL A 191 22.23 4.74 19.88
C VAL A 191 21.18 3.95 19.12
N ILE A 192 21.41 2.67 18.89
CA ILE A 192 20.56 1.78 18.12
C ILE A 192 19.91 0.79 19.07
N ASN A 193 18.57 0.81 19.20
CA ASN A 193 17.83 -0.06 20.13
C ASN A 193 18.43 -0.06 21.56
N ASN A 194 18.76 1.12 22.07
CA ASN A 194 19.41 1.38 23.37
C ASN A 194 20.89 0.95 23.49
N GLU A 195 21.53 0.50 22.42
CA GLU A 195 22.95 0.21 22.41
C GLU A 195 23.74 1.32 21.70
N ARG A 196 24.77 1.85 22.36
CA ARG A 196 25.61 2.91 21.80
C ARG A 196 26.50 2.37 20.69
N SER A 197 26.42 3.00 19.52
CA SER A 197 27.30 2.71 18.40
C SER A 197 28.66 3.40 18.54
N LYS A 198 29.62 2.99 17.72
CA LYS A 198 30.92 3.68 17.60
C LYS A 198 30.88 4.89 16.67
N ILE A 199 29.71 5.23 16.09
CA ILE A 199 29.57 6.26 15.08
C ILE A 199 29.04 7.54 15.73
N LYS A 200 29.77 8.64 15.53
CA LYS A 200 29.38 9.97 16.00
C LYS A 200 28.52 10.67 14.94
N ALA A 201 27.41 11.22 15.38
CA ALA A 201 26.50 11.99 14.51
C ALA A 201 26.90 13.49 14.50
N PRO A 202 26.59 14.23 13.42
CA PRO A 202 26.22 13.75 12.09
C PRO A 202 27.44 13.22 11.33
N MET A 203 27.24 12.11 10.62
CA MET A 203 28.35 11.51 9.85
C MET A 203 28.72 12.33 8.61
N ASN A 204 27.76 13.00 8.02
CA ASN A 204 27.94 13.80 6.80
C ASN A 204 27.48 15.22 7.07
N LYS A 205 28.41 16.12 7.20
CA LYS A 205 28.13 17.52 7.45
C LYS A 205 28.92 18.37 6.50
N THR A 206 28.23 19.19 5.70
CA THR A 206 28.88 20.35 5.10
C THR A 206 29.24 21.32 6.22
N GLU A 207 30.41 21.93 6.13
CA GLU A 207 31.04 22.74 7.20
C GLU A 207 30.15 23.86 7.77
N ASN A 208 29.04 24.18 7.13
CA ASN A 208 28.16 25.29 7.49
C ASN A 208 26.85 24.92 8.20
N GLU A 209 26.55 23.64 8.42
CA GLU A 209 25.28 23.23 9.03
C GLU A 209 25.49 22.55 10.38
N THR A 210 25.36 23.28 11.47
CA THR A 210 25.30 22.68 12.80
C THR A 210 23.87 22.32 13.12
N ILE A 211 23.43 21.13 12.72
CA ILE A 211 22.12 20.62 13.10
C ILE A 211 22.28 19.90 14.46
N ILE A 212 21.79 20.52 15.53
CA ILE A 212 21.59 19.84 16.80
C ILE A 212 20.26 19.11 16.68
N LEU A 213 20.34 17.80 16.43
CA LEU A 213 19.15 16.97 16.36
C LEU A 213 18.70 16.59 17.76
N LYS A 214 17.41 16.71 17.96
CA LYS A 214 16.76 16.12 19.14
C LYS A 214 16.43 14.66 18.82
N THR A 215 16.47 13.83 19.84
CA THR A 215 16.21 12.36 19.75
C THR A 215 14.96 12.01 18.93
N LYS A 216 13.89 12.83 19.05
CA LYS A 216 12.65 12.65 18.27
C LYS A 216 12.82 12.90 16.77
N ASP A 217 13.78 13.72 16.40
CA ASP A 217 13.94 14.18 15.01
C ASP A 217 14.68 13.11 14.16
N ILE A 218 15.44 12.23 14.79
CA ILE A 218 16.22 11.19 14.11
C ILE A 218 15.35 10.08 13.54
N ASN A 219 14.28 9.71 14.24
CA ASN A 219 13.32 8.74 13.71
C ASN A 219 12.59 9.27 12.47
N ASP A 220 12.56 10.59 12.29
CA ASP A 220 11.96 11.27 11.17
C ASP A 220 12.98 11.68 10.10
N LEU A 221 14.27 11.53 10.38
CA LEU A 221 15.39 12.01 9.57
C LEU A 221 16.01 10.94 8.69
N GLY A 222 15.44 9.98 8.25
CA GLY A 222 15.96 9.13 7.21
C GLY A 222 17.43 8.73 7.32
N ILE A 223 17.83 8.12 8.43
CA ILE A 223 19.12 7.43 8.49
C ILE A 223 18.91 6.03 7.93
N TYR A 224 19.59 5.72 6.84
CA TYR A 224 19.59 4.37 6.31
C TYR A 224 20.26 3.42 7.31
N SER A 225 19.64 2.28 7.53
CA SER A 225 20.24 1.20 8.32
C SER A 225 19.98 -0.16 7.69
N GLU A 226 20.95 -1.03 7.76
CA GLU A 226 20.82 -2.42 7.35
C GLU A 226 21.45 -3.37 8.36
N LEU A 227 20.96 -4.61 8.43
CA LEU A 227 21.58 -5.68 9.19
C LEU A 227 22.39 -6.56 8.23
N LYS A 228 23.69 -6.69 8.50
CA LYS A 228 24.58 -7.63 7.80
C LYS A 228 24.91 -8.80 8.69
N LYS A 229 24.81 -10.01 8.14
CA LYS A 229 25.30 -11.21 8.81
C LYS A 229 26.83 -11.13 8.91
N VAL A 230 27.36 -11.22 10.12
CA VAL A 230 28.81 -11.18 10.39
C VAL A 230 29.33 -12.53 10.87
N ASP A 231 28.46 -13.39 11.43
CA ASP A 231 28.80 -14.76 11.87
C ASP A 231 27.48 -15.56 11.97
N ASP A 232 27.58 -16.87 12.27
CA ASP A 232 26.38 -17.68 12.53
C ASP A 232 25.63 -17.13 13.75
N ASN A 233 24.37 -16.80 13.54
CA ASN A 233 23.49 -16.17 14.52
C ASN A 233 24.00 -14.82 15.06
N LYS A 234 24.81 -14.10 14.29
CA LYS A 234 25.25 -12.76 14.65
C LYS A 234 25.12 -11.80 13.49
N TYR A 235 24.42 -10.72 13.71
CA TYR A 235 24.19 -9.65 12.75
C TYR A 235 24.70 -8.32 13.33
N GLU A 236 25.17 -7.42 12.48
CA GLU A 236 25.61 -6.10 12.86
C GLU A 236 24.78 -5.05 12.13
N TYR A 237 24.38 -3.99 12.84
CA TYR A 237 23.80 -2.81 12.22
C TYR A 237 24.87 -2.00 11.50
N TYR A 238 24.57 -1.64 10.26
CA TYR A 238 25.33 -0.69 9.45
C TYR A 238 24.47 0.54 9.24
N LEU A 239 25.04 1.72 9.35
CA LEU A 239 24.35 2.99 9.14
C LEU A 239 24.88 3.69 7.89
N GLY A 240 23.99 4.29 7.12
CA GLY A 240 24.35 5.11 5.98
C GLY A 240 25.17 6.33 6.41
N LYS A 241 26.15 6.71 5.62
CA LYS A 241 27.01 7.89 5.88
C LYS A 241 26.29 9.20 5.62
N THR A 242 25.21 9.17 4.84
CA THR A 242 24.49 10.35 4.42
C THR A 242 23.18 10.50 5.18
N TRP A 243 22.90 11.72 5.61
CA TRP A 243 21.63 12.10 6.14
C TRP A 243 20.71 12.55 5.01
N PHE A 244 19.47 12.11 5.10
CA PHE A 244 18.43 12.56 4.21
C PHE A 244 17.81 13.86 4.71
N ASN A 245 17.23 14.61 3.78
CA ASN A 245 16.42 15.76 4.14
C ASN A 245 15.34 15.34 5.17
N PRO A 246 15.12 16.11 6.25
CA PRO A 246 14.08 15.84 7.25
C PRO A 246 12.70 15.57 6.66
N THR A 247 12.39 16.14 5.49
CA THR A 247 11.14 15.93 4.77
C THR A 247 10.96 14.47 4.32
N TYR A 248 12.04 13.75 4.06
CA TYR A 248 11.97 12.38 3.53
C TYR A 248 12.07 11.29 4.60
N GLY A 249 12.49 11.64 5.81
CA GLY A 249 12.55 10.71 6.92
C GLY A 249 13.50 9.53 6.72
N TYR A 250 13.18 8.40 7.31
CA TYR A 250 13.98 7.18 7.26
C TYR A 250 13.72 6.40 5.98
N ILE A 251 14.80 5.95 5.31
CA ILE A 251 14.73 5.10 4.12
C ILE A 251 15.31 3.73 4.47
N SER A 252 14.54 2.69 4.18
CA SER A 252 14.94 1.30 4.38
C SER A 252 15.00 0.54 3.05
N ASN A 253 15.75 -0.56 3.05
CA ASN A 253 15.82 -1.48 1.91
C ASN A 253 16.13 -0.80 0.57
N TYR A 254 17.11 0.10 0.57
CA TYR A 254 17.59 0.80 -0.62
C TYR A 254 16.63 1.81 -1.25
N GLY A 255 15.66 2.31 -0.45
CA GLY A 255 14.75 3.37 -0.84
C GLY A 255 13.60 2.94 -1.77
N GLY A 256 12.49 3.64 -1.66
CA GLY A 256 11.27 3.29 -2.39
C GLY A 256 11.28 3.70 -3.85
N ASN A 257 11.95 4.80 -4.22
CA ASN A 257 12.06 5.25 -5.60
C ASN A 257 12.74 4.21 -6.51
N LEU A 258 13.75 3.51 -5.98
CA LEU A 258 14.53 2.55 -6.74
C LEU A 258 13.82 1.21 -6.86
N ASN A 259 13.41 0.62 -5.74
CA ASN A 259 13.04 -0.78 -5.65
C ASN A 259 11.55 -1.04 -5.43
N SER A 260 10.69 -0.02 -5.53
CA SER A 260 9.25 -0.22 -5.49
C SER A 260 8.52 0.26 -6.74
N ILE A 261 7.34 -0.32 -6.97
CA ILE A 261 6.36 0.15 -7.93
C ILE A 261 5.43 1.08 -7.16
N GLY A 262 5.41 2.37 -7.50
CA GLY A 262 4.57 3.38 -6.86
C GLY A 262 3.14 3.36 -7.40
N VAL A 263 2.16 3.22 -6.52
CA VAL A 263 0.73 3.24 -6.86
C VAL A 263 0.04 4.34 -6.05
N GLU A 264 -0.36 5.39 -6.72
CA GLU A 264 -1.08 6.52 -6.14
C GLU A 264 -2.60 6.28 -6.11
N SER A 265 -3.20 6.49 -4.97
CA SER A 265 -4.64 6.49 -4.72
C SER A 265 -5.16 7.93 -4.77
N CYS A 266 -6.05 8.27 -5.69
CA CYS A 266 -6.66 9.60 -5.71
C CYS A 266 -7.59 9.81 -4.51
N VAL A 267 -7.52 11.01 -3.93
CA VAL A 267 -8.34 11.47 -2.82
C VAL A 267 -9.01 12.81 -3.16
N ASN A 268 -9.38 12.98 -4.42
CA ASN A 268 -10.02 14.19 -4.91
C ASN A 268 -11.42 14.39 -4.34
N GLU A 269 -11.88 15.63 -4.32
CA GLU A 269 -13.20 16.03 -3.85
C GLU A 269 -14.33 15.24 -4.52
N ASN A 270 -15.32 14.84 -3.73
CA ASN A 270 -16.48 14.05 -4.19
C ASN A 270 -16.14 12.65 -4.74
N SER A 271 -14.91 12.17 -4.57
CA SER A 271 -14.57 10.78 -4.92
C SER A 271 -15.11 9.80 -3.88
N ASP A 272 -15.47 8.61 -4.34
CA ASP A 272 -15.67 7.47 -3.45
C ASP A 272 -14.30 6.84 -3.13
N VAL A 273 -13.78 7.16 -1.95
CA VAL A 273 -12.45 6.73 -1.51
C VAL A 273 -12.38 5.21 -1.35
N TYR A 274 -13.47 4.56 -0.88
CA TYR A 274 -13.48 3.10 -0.77
C TYR A 274 -13.42 2.42 -2.14
N TYR A 275 -14.10 2.97 -3.13
CA TYR A 275 -14.02 2.47 -4.51
C TYR A 275 -12.60 2.61 -5.06
N THR A 276 -11.96 3.76 -4.83
CA THR A 276 -10.55 3.93 -5.19
C THR A 276 -9.69 2.86 -4.51
N TRP A 277 -9.90 2.55 -3.22
CA TRP A 277 -9.15 1.50 -2.54
C TRP A 277 -9.34 0.12 -3.19
N GLN A 278 -10.57 -0.24 -3.56
CA GLN A 278 -10.83 -1.52 -4.24
C GLN A 278 -10.14 -1.57 -5.61
N LYS A 279 -10.19 -0.48 -6.36
CA LYS A 279 -9.48 -0.37 -7.65
C LYS A 279 -7.96 -0.50 -7.45
N VAL A 280 -7.39 0.20 -6.48
CA VAL A 280 -5.95 0.06 -6.13
C VAL A 280 -5.63 -1.38 -5.74
N ALA A 281 -6.45 -2.02 -4.92
CA ALA A 281 -6.24 -3.40 -4.50
C ALA A 281 -6.25 -4.38 -5.69
N LYS A 282 -7.15 -4.18 -6.65
CA LYS A 282 -7.22 -4.97 -7.89
C LYS A 282 -5.96 -4.79 -8.75
N LEU A 283 -5.47 -3.57 -8.90
CA LEU A 283 -4.21 -3.29 -9.60
C LEU A 283 -3.02 -3.92 -8.87
N VAL A 284 -2.94 -3.73 -7.54
CA VAL A 284 -1.87 -4.29 -6.71
C VAL A 284 -1.83 -5.82 -6.80
N ALA A 285 -2.98 -6.48 -6.80
CA ALA A 285 -3.07 -7.94 -6.98
C ALA A 285 -2.47 -8.40 -8.32
N LYS A 286 -2.74 -7.66 -9.41
CA LYS A 286 -2.12 -7.91 -10.73
C LYS A 286 -0.61 -7.70 -10.66
N LEU A 287 -0.13 -6.60 -10.07
CA LEU A 287 1.30 -6.31 -9.96
C LEU A 287 2.04 -7.34 -9.09
N MET A 288 1.40 -7.87 -8.04
CA MET A 288 1.94 -8.98 -7.25
C MET A 288 2.15 -10.23 -8.10
N ASP A 289 1.16 -10.59 -8.93
CA ASP A 289 1.22 -11.76 -9.81
C ASP A 289 2.33 -11.61 -10.86
N GLU A 290 2.37 -10.48 -11.54
CA GLU A 290 3.34 -10.22 -12.62
C GLU A 290 4.79 -10.09 -12.15
N ASN A 291 5.01 -9.62 -10.93
CA ASN A 291 6.34 -9.43 -10.35
C ASN A 291 6.73 -10.53 -9.35
N ASN A 292 5.91 -11.58 -9.21
CA ASN A 292 6.11 -12.67 -8.25
C ASN A 292 6.33 -12.16 -6.81
N LEU A 293 5.55 -11.16 -6.41
CA LEU A 293 5.58 -10.57 -5.09
C LEU A 293 4.44 -11.11 -4.22
N ASN A 294 4.66 -11.20 -2.92
CA ASN A 294 3.62 -11.58 -1.96
C ASN A 294 3.03 -10.34 -1.27
N ILE A 295 2.01 -10.55 -0.44
CA ILE A 295 1.31 -9.47 0.27
C ILE A 295 2.21 -8.69 1.24
N ASP A 296 3.31 -9.27 1.72
CA ASP A 296 4.24 -8.58 2.62
C ASP A 296 5.08 -7.55 1.88
N ALA A 297 5.29 -7.73 0.57
CA ALA A 297 5.92 -6.75 -0.30
C ALA A 297 5.04 -5.51 -0.57
N VAL A 298 3.75 -5.54 -0.22
CA VAL A 298 2.86 -4.38 -0.34
C VAL A 298 3.02 -3.51 0.90
N VAL A 299 3.61 -2.34 0.72
CA VAL A 299 3.99 -1.42 1.78
C VAL A 299 3.38 -0.03 1.60
N GLN A 300 3.37 0.73 2.68
CA GLN A 300 2.99 2.15 2.69
C GLN A 300 4.21 3.01 2.34
N HIS A 301 4.02 4.21 1.82
CA HIS A 301 5.09 5.20 1.75
C HIS A 301 5.75 5.43 3.11
N HIS A 302 4.96 5.38 4.17
CA HIS A 302 5.45 5.43 5.56
C HIS A 302 6.58 4.43 5.86
N TYR A 303 6.57 3.26 5.21
CA TYR A 303 7.60 2.23 5.39
C TYR A 303 9.00 2.75 5.04
N PHE A 304 9.10 3.57 3.99
CA PHE A 304 10.37 4.12 3.53
C PHE A 304 10.77 5.40 4.26
N SER A 305 9.83 6.30 4.53
CA SER A 305 10.16 7.66 4.96
C SER A 305 9.54 8.11 6.28
N GLY A 306 8.66 7.30 6.89
CA GLY A 306 7.90 7.72 8.06
C GLY A 306 6.74 8.69 7.76
N LYS A 307 6.61 9.17 6.50
CA LYS A 307 5.52 10.07 6.09
C LYS A 307 4.15 9.44 6.36
N ASN A 308 3.19 10.22 6.84
CA ASN A 308 1.80 9.76 6.98
C ASN A 308 1.12 9.57 5.62
N CYS A 309 1.53 8.54 4.91
CA CYS A 309 1.03 8.19 3.57
C CYS A 309 0.99 6.65 3.43
N PRO A 310 -0.09 6.03 2.92
CA PRO A 310 -1.35 6.65 2.46
C PRO A 310 -2.23 7.14 3.63
N GLU A 311 -2.56 8.41 3.66
CA GLU A 311 -3.17 9.06 4.82
C GLU A 311 -4.59 8.54 5.13
N THR A 312 -5.41 8.31 4.10
CA THR A 312 -6.79 7.83 4.28
C THR A 312 -6.84 6.49 5.02
N LYS A 313 -6.02 5.55 4.59
CA LYS A 313 -5.96 4.19 5.16
C LYS A 313 -5.36 4.19 6.56
N ARG A 314 -4.37 5.07 6.78
CA ARG A 314 -3.68 5.21 8.06
C ARG A 314 -4.56 5.89 9.10
N ASN A 315 -5.16 7.04 8.77
CA ASN A 315 -6.05 7.77 9.68
C ASN A 315 -7.32 7.00 10.01
N ALA A 316 -7.83 6.20 9.08
CA ALA A 316 -8.94 5.29 9.32
C ALA A 316 -8.56 4.07 10.18
N GLY A 317 -7.28 3.77 10.36
CA GLY A 317 -6.80 2.54 11.01
C GLY A 317 -7.08 1.28 10.19
N LEU A 318 -7.23 1.41 8.86
CA LEU A 318 -7.70 0.34 7.97
C LEU A 318 -6.63 -0.25 7.05
N TRP A 319 -5.35 0.02 7.28
CA TRP A 319 -4.30 -0.57 6.45
C TRP A 319 -4.33 -2.11 6.43
N LYS A 320 -4.50 -2.74 7.58
CA LYS A 320 -4.63 -4.22 7.66
C LYS A 320 -5.86 -4.73 6.90
N PHE A 321 -6.99 -4.04 7.03
CA PHE A 321 -8.19 -4.39 6.27
C PHE A 321 -7.99 -4.22 4.76
N PHE A 322 -7.33 -3.14 4.33
CA PHE A 322 -6.97 -2.93 2.93
C PHE A 322 -6.12 -4.09 2.37
N LYS A 323 -5.15 -4.60 3.14
CA LYS A 323 -4.40 -5.81 2.75
C LYS A 323 -5.31 -7.03 2.56
N THR A 324 -6.40 -7.17 3.33
CA THR A 324 -7.36 -8.27 3.09
C THR A 324 -8.15 -8.09 1.80
N ILE A 325 -8.40 -6.84 1.37
CA ILE A 325 -9.00 -6.56 0.05
C ILE A 325 -8.03 -6.99 -1.07
N ILE A 326 -6.75 -6.64 -0.96
CA ILE A 326 -5.72 -7.07 -1.92
C ILE A 326 -5.64 -8.60 -2.00
N SER A 327 -5.64 -9.28 -0.85
CA SER A 327 -5.59 -10.76 -0.81
C SER A 327 -6.82 -11.38 -1.47
N ALA A 328 -8.00 -10.77 -1.29
CA ALA A 328 -9.23 -11.22 -1.97
C ALA A 328 -9.12 -11.04 -3.49
N GLU A 329 -8.67 -9.87 -3.96
CA GLU A 329 -8.45 -9.59 -5.38
C GLU A 329 -7.41 -10.54 -5.99
N TYR A 330 -6.31 -10.82 -5.28
CA TYR A 330 -5.27 -11.74 -5.74
C TYR A 330 -5.80 -13.16 -5.89
N GLN A 331 -6.54 -13.69 -4.91
CA GLN A 331 -7.10 -15.03 -5.01
C GLN A 331 -8.14 -15.12 -6.14
N MET A 332 -8.95 -14.09 -6.32
CA MET A 332 -9.91 -14.03 -7.42
C MET A 332 -9.22 -13.97 -8.79
N LEU A 333 -8.10 -13.23 -8.89
CA LEU A 333 -7.24 -13.23 -10.08
C LEU A 333 -6.68 -14.64 -10.37
N GLN A 334 -6.22 -15.39 -9.34
CA GLN A 334 -5.77 -16.76 -9.52
C GLN A 334 -6.90 -17.66 -10.07
N TYR A 335 -8.12 -17.51 -9.58
CA TYR A 335 -9.27 -18.24 -10.14
C TYR A 335 -9.55 -17.84 -11.60
N GLN A 336 -9.45 -16.56 -11.94
CA GLN A 336 -9.57 -16.10 -13.33
C GLN A 336 -8.49 -16.71 -14.22
N ASN A 337 -7.24 -16.77 -13.76
CA ASN A 337 -6.13 -17.44 -14.46
C ASN A 337 -6.38 -18.96 -14.66
N MET A 338 -7.16 -19.60 -13.77
CA MET A 338 -7.62 -20.98 -13.91
C MET A 338 -8.87 -21.15 -14.81
N GLY A 339 -9.40 -20.04 -15.35
CA GLY A 339 -10.54 -20.03 -16.27
C GLY A 339 -11.91 -19.92 -15.60
N TYR A 340 -11.98 -19.35 -14.39
CA TYR A 340 -13.26 -18.97 -13.77
C TYR A 340 -13.63 -17.53 -14.14
N SER A 341 -14.92 -17.25 -14.20
CA SER A 341 -15.46 -15.89 -14.31
C SER A 341 -16.55 -15.67 -13.27
N PHE A 342 -16.78 -14.40 -12.96
CA PHE A 342 -17.64 -13.98 -11.86
C PHE A 342 -18.61 -12.91 -12.33
N GLU A 343 -19.88 -13.04 -11.96
CA GLU A 343 -20.90 -12.07 -12.25
C GLU A 343 -21.65 -11.69 -10.98
N PHE A 344 -21.94 -10.41 -10.81
CA PHE A 344 -22.70 -9.87 -9.70
C PHE A 344 -24.03 -9.31 -10.21
N ILE A 345 -25.12 -9.79 -9.65
CA ILE A 345 -26.47 -9.33 -9.99
C ILE A 345 -27.08 -8.65 -8.77
N SER A 346 -27.29 -7.34 -8.85
CA SER A 346 -27.98 -6.60 -7.81
C SER A 346 -29.49 -6.84 -7.88
N GLU A 347 -30.10 -7.14 -6.74
CA GLU A 347 -31.55 -7.20 -6.55
C GLU A 347 -32.05 -5.97 -5.77
N SER A 348 -31.17 -5.01 -5.51
CA SER A 348 -31.46 -3.82 -4.71
C SER A 348 -31.10 -2.55 -5.46
N GLU A 349 -31.93 -1.53 -5.39
CA GLU A 349 -31.67 -0.21 -5.96
C GLU A 349 -30.51 0.55 -5.27
N TYR A 350 -30.05 0.08 -4.13
CA TYR A 350 -28.90 0.64 -3.39
C TYR A 350 -27.55 0.14 -3.88
N LEU A 351 -27.53 -0.92 -4.70
CA LEU A 351 -26.30 -1.54 -5.23
C LEU A 351 -26.24 -1.44 -6.74
N ASN A 352 -25.04 -1.24 -7.26
CA ASN A 352 -24.76 -1.43 -8.69
C ASN A 352 -24.23 -2.84 -8.98
N GLU A 353 -23.98 -3.12 -10.27
CA GLU A 353 -23.44 -4.39 -10.80
C GLU A 353 -22.02 -4.72 -10.35
N LYS A 354 -21.36 -3.81 -9.61
CA LYS A 354 -20.02 -3.99 -9.05
C LYS A 354 -20.05 -4.34 -7.57
N GLY A 355 -21.22 -4.46 -6.98
CA GLY A 355 -21.41 -4.72 -5.55
C GLY A 355 -21.21 -3.48 -4.67
N ARG A 356 -21.28 -2.27 -5.24
CA ARG A 356 -21.07 -1.01 -4.53
C ARG A 356 -22.38 -0.36 -4.14
N VAL A 357 -22.38 0.26 -2.94
CA VAL A 357 -23.46 1.11 -2.48
C VAL A 357 -23.42 2.44 -3.25
N ILE A 358 -24.52 2.78 -3.95
CA ILE A 358 -24.59 3.94 -4.84
C ILE A 358 -25.59 5.02 -4.39
N LYS A 359 -26.31 4.78 -3.33
CA LYS A 359 -27.28 5.73 -2.76
C LYS A 359 -26.99 5.99 -1.28
N PRO A 360 -27.21 7.21 -0.78
CA PRO A 360 -27.12 7.50 0.64
C PRO A 360 -28.06 6.62 1.45
N ILE A 361 -27.54 6.06 2.55
CA ILE A 361 -28.28 5.23 3.49
C ILE A 361 -28.74 6.11 4.65
N LYS A 362 -30.05 6.20 4.89
CA LYS A 362 -30.67 7.03 5.94
C LYS A 362 -31.10 6.21 7.15
N GLU A 363 -31.35 4.93 6.96
CA GLU A 363 -31.76 3.97 8.00
C GLU A 363 -31.16 2.61 7.67
N GLU A 364 -31.18 1.69 8.63
CA GLU A 364 -30.73 0.33 8.40
C GLU A 364 -31.44 -0.28 7.19
N THR A 365 -30.65 -0.70 6.19
CA THR A 365 -31.16 -1.17 4.91
C THR A 365 -30.59 -2.55 4.58
N ILE A 366 -31.44 -3.52 4.32
CA ILE A 366 -31.05 -4.85 3.87
C ILE A 366 -30.99 -4.86 2.35
N VAL A 367 -29.83 -5.23 1.79
CA VAL A 367 -29.63 -5.38 0.35
C VAL A 367 -29.51 -6.85 -0.01
N LYS A 368 -30.05 -7.22 -1.18
CA LYS A 368 -30.01 -8.57 -1.74
C LYS A 368 -29.29 -8.57 -3.06
N TYR A 369 -28.55 -9.61 -3.33
CA TYR A 369 -27.80 -9.79 -4.57
C TYR A 369 -27.45 -11.26 -4.77
N THR A 370 -27.18 -11.62 -6.03
CA THR A 370 -26.74 -12.98 -6.42
C THR A 370 -25.36 -12.90 -7.08
N ILE A 371 -24.49 -13.84 -6.74
CA ILE A 371 -23.18 -14.02 -7.38
C ILE A 371 -23.19 -15.32 -8.15
N ILE A 372 -22.71 -15.28 -9.40
CA ILE A 372 -22.59 -16.43 -10.29
C ILE A 372 -21.12 -16.69 -10.56
N VAL A 373 -20.69 -17.94 -10.37
CA VAL A 373 -19.36 -18.43 -10.78
C VAL A 373 -19.54 -19.33 -11.99
N LYS A 374 -18.76 -19.09 -13.03
CA LYS A 374 -18.74 -19.94 -14.25
C LYS A 374 -17.33 -20.46 -14.47
N ASP A 375 -17.21 -21.73 -14.86
CA ASP A 375 -15.93 -22.29 -15.32
C ASP A 375 -15.79 -22.16 -16.85
N LYS A 376 -14.62 -22.52 -17.38
CA LYS A 376 -14.33 -22.45 -18.82
C LYS A 376 -15.14 -23.44 -19.66
N GLU A 377 -15.70 -24.48 -19.05
CA GLU A 377 -16.56 -25.49 -19.67
C GLU A 377 -18.04 -25.01 -19.75
N GLY A 378 -18.36 -23.85 -19.14
CA GLY A 378 -19.70 -23.28 -19.11
C GLY A 378 -20.58 -23.78 -17.96
N ASN A 379 -20.05 -24.64 -17.07
CA ASN A 379 -20.78 -24.97 -15.86
C ASN A 379 -20.86 -23.75 -14.95
N CYS A 380 -21.97 -23.57 -14.25
CA CYS A 380 -22.17 -22.45 -13.36
C CYS A 380 -22.73 -22.87 -12.01
N LEU A 381 -22.45 -22.05 -11.02
CA LEU A 381 -23.02 -22.13 -9.68
C LEU A 381 -23.38 -20.71 -9.25
N ASP A 382 -24.63 -20.51 -8.86
CA ASP A 382 -25.11 -19.25 -8.31
C ASP A 382 -25.41 -19.36 -6.82
N LYS A 383 -25.35 -18.24 -6.13
CA LYS A 383 -25.70 -18.12 -4.72
C LYS A 383 -26.21 -16.71 -4.41
N SER A 384 -27.35 -16.64 -3.72
CA SER A 384 -27.91 -15.39 -3.21
C SER A 384 -27.37 -15.04 -1.84
N PHE A 385 -27.18 -13.75 -1.62
CA PHE A 385 -26.63 -13.17 -0.38
C PHE A 385 -27.46 -11.98 0.08
N THR A 386 -27.29 -11.63 1.35
CA THR A 386 -27.80 -10.39 1.93
C THR A 386 -26.71 -9.69 2.72
N SER A 387 -26.74 -8.36 2.73
CA SER A 387 -25.91 -7.55 3.63
C SER A 387 -26.78 -6.47 4.28
N ASN A 388 -26.49 -6.15 5.55
CA ASN A 388 -27.10 -5.04 6.27
C ASN A 388 -26.22 -3.81 6.09
N ILE A 389 -26.77 -2.69 5.67
CA ILE A 389 -26.06 -1.43 5.53
C ILE A 389 -26.59 -0.46 6.57
N TYR A 390 -25.71 0.09 7.39
CA TYR A 390 -26.02 1.04 8.43
C TYR A 390 -25.55 2.44 8.03
N PRO A 391 -26.34 3.49 8.31
CA PRO A 391 -25.90 4.87 8.14
C PRO A 391 -24.74 5.21 9.08
N ASP A 392 -24.15 6.41 8.84
CA ASP A 392 -23.11 6.99 9.70
C ASP A 392 -23.68 7.44 11.06
#